data_6b01133d8af67874ed45ac91d70fb43d
#
_entry.id   6b01133d8af67874ed45ac91d70fb43d
#
_cell.length_a   1.000
_cell.length_b   1.000
_cell.length_c   1.000
_cell.angle_alpha   90.00
_cell.angle_beta   90.00
_cell.angle_gamma   90.00
#
_symmetry.space_group_name_H-M   'P 1'
#
loop_
_entity.id
_entity.type
_entity.pdbx_description
1 polymer ?
#
loop_
_entity_poly.entity_id
_entity_poly.type
_entity_poly.pdbx_seq_one_letter_code
_entity_poly.pdbx_strand_id
1 'polypeptide(L)'
;MTNRIQSTFSDLQHLLEQPNTPEPIVRNRFQTYFDEIAGAEKNEKSETDATDSEAFQKGLSLLRRYYNRALPKEDAPAALDIADLCETLSFCCDLLCGAREKRIFCSTDAPVPAVCSPRALSWALLNLLSNAVLYSTGKYIFVFVQETENHIVLRVSNEGPFSRAQFEKAMGTKGGGLWFAERAARAHGGALLCLLEPNYTTLALTVSKKCPDGYPLFPPESFADLLSDRLSPVYTAFCDVCALYL
;
A
#
# COMPACT_ATOMS: atom_id res chain seq x y z
N MET A 1 -2.61 -24.44 -13.91
CA MET A 1 -1.62 -23.44 -14.36
C MET A 1 -0.86 -23.99 -15.56
N THR A 2 -0.86 -23.31 -16.68
CA THR A 2 -0.10 -23.74 -17.87
C THR A 2 1.40 -23.67 -17.59
N ASN A 3 2.20 -24.56 -18.20
CA ASN A 3 3.67 -24.58 -18.03
C ASN A 3 4.31 -23.20 -18.28
N ARG A 4 3.71 -22.39 -19.14
CA ARG A 4 4.18 -21.05 -19.49
C ARG A 4 4.01 -20.07 -18.31
N ILE A 5 2.84 -20.02 -17.69
CA ILE A 5 2.57 -19.16 -16.51
C ILE A 5 3.50 -19.52 -15.35
N GLN A 6 3.76 -20.83 -15.13
CA GLN A 6 4.71 -21.28 -14.11
C GLN A 6 6.15 -20.84 -14.42
N SER A 7 6.57 -20.88 -15.67
CA SER A 7 7.91 -20.42 -16.09
C SER A 7 8.05 -18.92 -15.86
N THR A 8 7.07 -18.12 -16.31
CA THR A 8 7.10 -16.66 -16.15
C THR A 8 7.06 -16.26 -14.68
N PHE A 9 6.32 -16.99 -13.84
CA PHE A 9 6.31 -16.77 -12.40
C PHE A 9 7.68 -17.05 -11.75
N SER A 10 8.36 -18.13 -12.16
CA SER A 10 9.72 -18.44 -11.71
C SER A 10 10.72 -17.35 -12.11
N ASP A 11 10.59 -16.84 -13.35
CA ASP A 11 11.43 -15.74 -13.83
C ASP A 11 11.21 -14.44 -13.01
N LEU A 12 9.95 -14.14 -12.64
CA LEU A 12 9.62 -13.04 -11.73
C LEU A 12 10.27 -13.22 -10.36
N GLN A 13 10.21 -14.41 -9.78
CA GLN A 13 10.85 -14.68 -8.49
C GLN A 13 12.36 -14.42 -8.56
N HIS A 14 13.01 -14.91 -9.61
CA HIS A 14 14.44 -14.71 -9.81
C HIS A 14 14.80 -13.24 -10.05
N LEU A 15 13.98 -12.52 -10.83
CA LEU A 15 14.15 -11.08 -11.05
C LEU A 15 14.12 -10.28 -9.73
N LEU A 16 13.23 -10.66 -8.80
CA LEU A 16 13.09 -10.00 -7.50
C LEU A 16 14.21 -10.33 -6.51
N GLU A 17 14.97 -11.38 -6.76
CA GLU A 17 16.16 -11.72 -5.96
C GLU A 17 17.37 -10.88 -6.37
N GLN A 18 17.36 -10.30 -7.58
CA GLN A 18 18.44 -9.44 -8.05
C GLN A 18 18.39 -8.10 -7.34
N PRO A 19 19.49 -7.68 -6.68
CA PRO A 19 19.55 -6.38 -6.03
C PRO A 19 19.51 -5.27 -7.08
N ASN A 20 18.70 -4.24 -6.82
CA ASN A 20 18.62 -3.02 -7.64
C ASN A 20 17.99 -3.16 -9.05
N THR A 21 17.13 -4.13 -9.28
CA THR A 21 16.35 -4.16 -10.53
C THR A 21 15.48 -2.89 -10.62
N PRO A 22 15.58 -2.10 -11.71
CA PRO A 22 14.78 -0.89 -11.89
C PRO A 22 13.28 -1.19 -11.91
N GLU A 23 12.48 -0.34 -11.28
CA GLU A 23 11.03 -0.52 -11.20
C GLU A 23 10.34 -0.67 -12.57
N PRO A 24 10.69 0.11 -13.61
CA PRO A 24 10.06 -0.07 -14.93
C PRO A 24 10.25 -1.48 -15.51
N ILE A 25 11.41 -2.11 -15.25
CA ILE A 25 11.67 -3.48 -15.70
C ILE A 25 10.79 -4.46 -14.92
N VAL A 26 10.71 -4.29 -13.60
CA VAL A 26 9.85 -5.12 -12.75
C VAL A 26 8.40 -4.99 -13.19
N ARG A 27 7.89 -3.77 -13.31
CA ARG A 27 6.50 -3.50 -13.70
C ARG A 27 6.17 -4.11 -15.07
N ASN A 28 7.03 -3.95 -16.07
CA ASN A 28 6.83 -4.54 -17.39
C ASN A 28 6.77 -6.08 -17.37
N ARG A 29 7.61 -6.72 -16.56
CA ARG A 29 7.58 -8.18 -16.39
C ARG A 29 6.31 -8.67 -15.71
N PHE A 30 5.83 -7.94 -14.69
CA PHE A 30 4.55 -8.24 -14.05
C PHE A 30 3.38 -8.04 -15.02
N GLN A 31 3.40 -6.98 -15.83
CA GLN A 31 2.39 -6.79 -16.87
C GLN A 31 2.34 -7.98 -17.83
N THR A 32 3.50 -8.43 -18.33
CA THR A 32 3.58 -9.62 -19.20
C THR A 32 2.99 -10.87 -18.53
N TYR A 33 3.28 -11.08 -17.25
CA TYR A 33 2.74 -12.21 -16.49
C TYR A 33 1.22 -12.15 -16.37
N PHE A 34 0.67 -10.98 -16.07
CA PHE A 34 -0.79 -10.81 -15.96
C PHE A 34 -1.49 -10.89 -17.33
N ASP A 35 -0.86 -10.41 -18.39
CA ASP A 35 -1.39 -10.57 -19.76
C ASP A 35 -1.43 -12.06 -20.19
N GLU A 36 -0.47 -12.85 -19.73
CA GLU A 36 -0.46 -14.31 -19.97
C GLU A 36 -1.59 -15.02 -19.20
N ILE A 37 -1.88 -14.61 -17.97
CA ILE A 37 -3.02 -15.12 -17.18
C ILE A 37 -4.33 -14.77 -17.91
N ALA A 38 -4.54 -13.50 -18.24
CA ALA A 38 -5.75 -13.02 -18.92
C ALA A 38 -5.91 -13.64 -20.34
N GLY A 39 -4.82 -13.98 -21.01
CA GLY A 39 -4.83 -14.69 -22.29
C GLY A 39 -5.23 -16.17 -22.16
N ALA A 40 -4.89 -16.80 -21.05
CA ALA A 40 -5.29 -18.17 -20.75
C ALA A 40 -6.81 -18.30 -20.49
N GLU A 41 -7.39 -17.33 -19.76
CA GLU A 41 -8.83 -17.28 -19.49
C GLU A 41 -9.71 -17.28 -20.76
N LYS A 42 -9.23 -16.63 -21.83
CA LYS A 42 -9.99 -16.55 -23.11
C LYS A 42 -10.05 -17.86 -23.88
N ASN A 43 -9.14 -18.79 -23.62
CA ASN A 43 -8.98 -20.01 -24.42
C ASN A 43 -9.60 -21.26 -23.77
N GLU A 44 -9.88 -21.26 -22.48
CA GLU A 44 -10.40 -22.43 -21.76
C GLU A 44 -11.67 -22.05 -20.97
N LYS A 45 -12.84 -22.29 -21.56
CA LYS A 45 -14.12 -22.13 -20.83
C LYS A 45 -14.32 -23.30 -19.85
N SER A 46 -14.46 -22.99 -18.57
CA SER A 46 -15.25 -23.66 -17.52
C SER A 46 -14.61 -24.23 -16.24
N GLU A 47 -13.29 -24.39 -16.12
CA GLU A 47 -12.69 -24.85 -14.83
C GLU A 47 -11.52 -23.97 -14.32
N THR A 48 -11.20 -22.89 -15.01
CA THR A 48 -9.96 -22.08 -14.85
C THR A 48 -10.11 -20.88 -13.94
N ASP A 49 -11.31 -20.36 -13.69
CA ASP A 49 -11.52 -19.09 -12.96
C ASP A 49 -10.83 -19.04 -11.57
N ALA A 50 -10.87 -20.13 -10.80
CA ALA A 50 -10.27 -20.16 -9.48
C ALA A 50 -8.74 -20.22 -9.52
N THR A 51 -8.17 -20.93 -10.52
CA THR A 51 -6.72 -21.11 -10.66
C THR A 51 -6.04 -19.84 -11.15
N ASP A 52 -6.69 -19.09 -12.03
CA ASP A 52 -6.17 -17.86 -12.60
C ASP A 52 -6.27 -16.71 -11.59
N SER A 53 -7.34 -16.64 -10.80
CA SER A 53 -7.44 -15.74 -9.66
C SER A 53 -6.33 -15.98 -8.63
N GLU A 54 -5.98 -17.24 -8.33
CA GLU A 54 -4.88 -17.58 -7.42
C GLU A 54 -3.51 -17.16 -8.00
N ALA A 55 -3.30 -17.38 -9.32
CA ALA A 55 -2.08 -16.96 -9.99
C ALA A 55 -1.91 -15.44 -9.97
N PHE A 56 -2.98 -14.70 -10.22
CA PHE A 56 -2.99 -13.25 -10.15
C PHE A 56 -2.65 -12.74 -8.74
N GLN A 57 -3.29 -13.28 -7.71
CA GLN A 57 -3.00 -12.93 -6.33
C GLN A 57 -1.55 -13.23 -5.93
N LYS A 58 -1.00 -14.37 -6.36
CA LYS A 58 0.42 -14.71 -6.15
C LYS A 58 1.35 -13.68 -6.80
N GLY A 59 1.02 -13.24 -8.02
CA GLY A 59 1.76 -12.18 -8.71
C GLY A 59 1.74 -10.86 -7.93
N LEU A 60 0.57 -10.39 -7.53
CA LEU A 60 0.45 -9.16 -6.72
C LEU A 60 1.18 -9.26 -5.38
N SER A 61 1.12 -10.42 -4.70
CA SER A 61 1.85 -10.63 -3.46
C SER A 61 3.37 -10.54 -3.66
N LEU A 62 3.90 -11.02 -4.79
CA LEU A 62 5.32 -10.84 -5.15
C LEU A 62 5.64 -9.38 -5.42
N LEU A 63 4.80 -8.67 -6.16
CA LEU A 63 4.99 -7.24 -6.45
C LEU A 63 4.97 -6.42 -5.15
N ARG A 64 4.04 -6.72 -4.24
CA ARG A 64 4.00 -6.12 -2.91
C ARG A 64 5.30 -6.33 -2.14
N ARG A 65 5.86 -7.54 -2.17
CA ARG A 65 7.15 -7.84 -1.52
C ARG A 65 8.30 -7.04 -2.13
N TYR A 66 8.28 -6.82 -3.43
CA TYR A 66 9.25 -5.96 -4.11
C TYR A 66 9.14 -4.52 -3.59
N TYR A 67 7.95 -3.90 -3.63
CA TYR A 67 7.75 -2.54 -3.13
C TYR A 67 8.11 -2.37 -1.66
N ASN A 68 7.82 -3.35 -0.82
CA ASN A 68 8.20 -3.31 0.59
C ASN A 68 9.72 -3.36 0.83
N ARG A 69 10.52 -3.85 -0.12
CA ARG A 69 11.99 -3.90 0.01
C ARG A 69 12.67 -2.65 -0.53
N ALA A 70 12.08 -2.03 -1.52
CA ALA A 70 12.63 -0.87 -2.20
C ALA A 70 11.94 0.41 -1.71
N LEU A 71 12.70 1.36 -1.14
CA LEU A 71 12.25 2.74 -1.18
C LEU A 71 12.46 3.21 -2.62
N PRO A 72 11.47 3.89 -3.23
CA PRO A 72 11.63 4.43 -4.57
C PRO A 72 12.86 5.34 -4.63
N LYS A 73 13.91 4.93 -5.35
CA LYS A 73 15.14 5.71 -5.47
C LYS A 73 14.96 6.93 -6.36
N GLU A 74 13.96 6.91 -7.22
CA GLU A 74 13.68 7.92 -8.25
C GLU A 74 12.54 8.86 -7.85
N ASP A 75 12.01 8.70 -6.65
CA ASP A 75 10.90 9.52 -6.15
C ASP A 75 11.46 10.81 -5.56
N ALA A 76 11.56 11.82 -6.39
CA ALA A 76 11.99 13.14 -5.96
C ALA A 76 10.98 13.72 -4.95
N PRO A 77 11.43 14.35 -3.87
CA PRO A 77 10.54 15.04 -2.96
C PRO A 77 9.71 16.10 -3.71
N ALA A 78 8.41 16.09 -3.48
CA ALA A 78 7.47 17.05 -4.04
C ALA A 78 6.61 17.65 -2.91
N ALA A 79 6.17 18.88 -3.10
CA ALA A 79 5.18 19.46 -2.20
C ALA A 79 3.80 18.92 -2.58
N LEU A 80 3.12 18.28 -1.64
CA LEU A 80 1.76 17.80 -1.82
C LEU A 80 0.91 18.05 -0.58
N ASP A 81 -0.39 18.03 -0.76
CA ASP A 81 -1.34 18.04 0.35
C ASP A 81 -1.49 16.62 0.90
N ILE A 82 -1.03 16.41 2.13
CA ILE A 82 -1.12 15.12 2.81
C ILE A 82 -2.57 14.75 3.13
N ALA A 83 -3.42 15.74 3.38
CA ALA A 83 -4.84 15.51 3.62
C ALA A 83 -5.51 14.93 2.37
N ASP A 84 -5.32 15.55 1.21
CA ASP A 84 -5.86 15.09 -0.08
C ASP A 84 -5.32 13.70 -0.46
N LEU A 85 -4.03 13.44 -0.22
CA LEU A 85 -3.46 12.10 -0.41
C LEU A 85 -4.15 11.04 0.46
N CYS A 86 -4.37 11.36 1.75
CA CYS A 86 -5.03 10.43 2.67
C CYS A 86 -6.49 10.18 2.30
N GLU A 87 -7.22 11.21 1.88
CA GLU A 87 -8.61 11.10 1.42
C GLU A 87 -8.71 10.24 0.16
N THR A 88 -7.87 10.53 -0.85
CA THR A 88 -7.83 9.77 -2.11
C THR A 88 -7.54 8.29 -1.87
N LEU A 89 -6.49 7.96 -1.13
CA LEU A 89 -6.12 6.58 -0.86
C LEU A 89 -7.15 5.86 0.02
N SER A 90 -7.70 6.54 1.03
CA SER A 90 -8.75 5.98 1.90
C SER A 90 -10.01 5.66 1.12
N PHE A 91 -10.42 6.54 0.20
CA PHE A 91 -11.56 6.32 -0.68
C PHE A 91 -11.35 5.11 -1.60
N CYS A 92 -10.20 5.01 -2.26
CA CYS A 92 -9.87 3.86 -3.10
C CYS A 92 -9.90 2.55 -2.29
N CYS A 93 -9.32 2.57 -1.10
CA CYS A 93 -9.28 1.40 -0.23
C CYS A 93 -10.66 1.02 0.32
N ASP A 94 -11.53 1.99 0.65
CA ASP A 94 -12.91 1.75 1.09
C ASP A 94 -13.71 0.99 0.03
N LEU A 95 -13.57 1.37 -1.25
CA LEU A 95 -14.22 0.66 -2.36
C LEU A 95 -13.75 -0.80 -2.46
N LEU A 96 -12.49 -1.09 -2.17
CA LEU A 96 -11.95 -2.45 -2.23
C LEU A 96 -12.29 -3.30 -0.99
N CYS A 97 -12.68 -2.68 0.12
CA CYS A 97 -12.97 -3.37 1.37
C CYS A 97 -14.39 -3.94 1.47
N GLY A 98 -15.27 -3.65 0.53
CA GLY A 98 -16.67 -4.04 0.57
C GLY A 98 -16.90 -5.55 0.77
N ALA A 99 -16.10 -6.39 0.12
CA ALA A 99 -16.18 -7.86 0.25
C ALA A 99 -15.85 -8.37 1.67
N ARG A 100 -15.18 -7.57 2.49
CA ARG A 100 -14.88 -7.88 3.91
C ARG A 100 -15.79 -7.17 4.89
N GLU A 101 -16.84 -6.51 4.40
CA GLU A 101 -17.77 -5.72 5.23
C GLU A 101 -17.06 -4.64 6.07
N LYS A 102 -15.91 -4.16 5.61
CA LYS A 102 -15.14 -3.08 6.24
C LYS A 102 -15.43 -1.75 5.58
N ARG A 103 -15.32 -0.68 6.36
CA ARG A 103 -15.46 0.69 5.88
C ARG A 103 -14.32 1.53 6.43
N ILE A 104 -13.77 2.37 5.56
CA ILE A 104 -12.68 3.28 5.89
C ILE A 104 -13.21 4.71 5.86
N PHE A 105 -13.01 5.42 6.95
CA PHE A 105 -13.35 6.83 7.08
C PHE A 105 -12.08 7.65 7.25
N CYS A 106 -11.91 8.63 6.38
CA CYS A 106 -10.86 9.62 6.50
C CYS A 106 -11.45 10.94 7.02
N SER A 107 -10.80 11.54 7.99
CA SER A 107 -11.16 12.85 8.54
C SER A 107 -9.93 13.75 8.50
N THR A 108 -10.06 14.84 7.79
CA THR A 108 -9.05 15.90 7.66
C THR A 108 -9.74 17.23 7.90
N ASP A 109 -9.10 18.11 8.69
CA ASP A 109 -9.73 19.38 9.05
C ASP A 109 -9.40 20.53 8.08
N ALA A 110 -8.26 20.42 7.38
CA ALA A 110 -7.75 21.45 6.48
C ALA A 110 -6.66 20.84 5.56
N PRO A 111 -6.28 21.51 4.48
CA PRO A 111 -5.10 21.15 3.70
C PRO A 111 -3.84 21.13 4.57
N VAL A 112 -3.03 20.11 4.40
CA VAL A 112 -1.78 19.88 5.17
C VAL A 112 -0.60 19.73 4.21
N PRO A 113 -0.01 20.85 3.73
CA PRO A 113 1.09 20.81 2.79
C PRO A 113 2.38 20.31 3.41
N ALA A 114 3.09 19.43 2.71
CA ALA A 114 4.43 18.97 3.07
C ALA A 114 5.27 18.63 1.86
N VAL A 115 6.60 18.73 2.00
CA VAL A 115 7.53 18.20 1.00
C VAL A 115 7.94 16.80 1.41
N CYS A 116 7.53 15.83 0.63
CA CYS A 116 7.80 14.41 0.87
C CYS A 116 7.95 13.65 -0.44
N SER A 117 8.35 12.39 -0.36
CA SER A 117 8.33 11.44 -1.46
C SER A 117 6.89 10.91 -1.61
N PRO A 118 6.14 11.29 -2.68
CA PRO A 118 4.73 10.93 -2.82
C PRO A 118 4.51 9.42 -2.80
N ARG A 119 5.35 8.69 -3.55
CA ARG A 119 5.22 7.22 -3.69
C ARG A 119 5.57 6.48 -2.40
N ALA A 120 6.64 6.92 -1.69
CA ALA A 120 7.02 6.30 -0.43
C ALA A 120 5.94 6.51 0.64
N LEU A 121 5.37 7.72 0.70
CA LEU A 121 4.32 8.03 1.67
C LEU A 121 3.02 7.32 1.35
N SER A 122 2.60 7.31 0.08
CA SER A 122 1.43 6.55 -0.39
C SER A 122 1.56 5.07 -0.06
N TRP A 123 2.71 4.47 -0.36
CA TRP A 123 2.94 3.06 -0.09
C TRP A 123 2.97 2.74 1.41
N ALA A 124 3.53 3.63 2.23
CA ALA A 124 3.50 3.50 3.69
C ALA A 124 2.06 3.52 4.21
N LEU A 125 1.25 4.51 3.80
CA LEU A 125 -0.16 4.61 4.20
C LEU A 125 -0.97 3.38 3.74
N LEU A 126 -0.79 2.92 2.50
CA LEU A 126 -1.45 1.73 1.99
C LEU A 126 -1.10 0.47 2.79
N ASN A 127 0.15 0.32 3.24
CA ASN A 127 0.53 -0.77 4.15
C ASN A 127 -0.18 -0.67 5.52
N LEU A 128 -0.34 0.53 6.08
CA LEU A 128 -1.08 0.73 7.32
C LEU A 128 -2.56 0.40 7.14
N LEU A 129 -3.19 0.88 6.05
CA LEU A 129 -4.59 0.61 5.73
C LEU A 129 -4.85 -0.88 5.50
N SER A 130 -4.03 -1.56 4.70
CA SER A 130 -4.21 -2.99 4.45
C SER A 130 -4.05 -3.82 5.72
N ASN A 131 -3.13 -3.45 6.62
CA ASN A 131 -3.01 -4.07 7.93
C ASN A 131 -4.24 -3.83 8.80
N ALA A 132 -4.75 -2.59 8.84
CA ALA A 132 -5.95 -2.27 9.60
C ALA A 132 -7.16 -3.09 9.11
N VAL A 133 -7.35 -3.22 7.79
CA VAL A 133 -8.44 -4.03 7.23
C VAL A 133 -8.26 -5.51 7.54
N LEU A 134 -7.04 -6.03 7.43
CA LEU A 134 -6.74 -7.45 7.64
C LEU A 134 -6.94 -7.89 9.09
N TYR A 135 -6.52 -7.05 10.04
CA TYR A 135 -6.48 -7.40 11.46
C TYR A 135 -7.61 -6.78 12.29
N SER A 136 -8.44 -5.91 11.71
CA SER A 136 -9.60 -5.36 12.43
C SER A 136 -10.62 -6.44 12.76
N THR A 137 -11.05 -6.46 14.01
CA THR A 137 -12.22 -7.25 14.46
C THR A 137 -13.52 -6.48 14.27
N GLY A 138 -13.48 -5.16 14.24
CA GLY A 138 -14.63 -4.29 14.00
C GLY A 138 -14.84 -3.97 12.51
N LYS A 139 -15.95 -3.29 12.24
CA LYS A 139 -16.36 -2.89 10.89
C LYS A 139 -15.62 -1.65 10.38
N TYR A 140 -15.22 -0.75 11.28
CA TYR A 140 -14.77 0.58 10.92
C TYR A 140 -13.27 0.77 11.13
N ILE A 141 -12.65 1.44 10.18
CA ILE A 141 -11.25 1.87 10.20
C ILE A 141 -11.26 3.38 10.04
N PHE A 142 -10.50 4.06 10.87
CA PHE A 142 -10.44 5.52 10.88
C PHE A 142 -9.05 6.00 10.50
N VAL A 143 -9.00 6.96 9.61
CA VAL A 143 -7.79 7.68 9.20
C VAL A 143 -7.93 9.13 9.64
N PHE A 144 -6.93 9.64 10.35
CA PHE A 144 -6.88 11.03 10.80
C PHE A 144 -5.55 11.65 10.36
N VAL A 145 -5.63 12.85 9.85
CA VAL A 145 -4.47 13.69 9.57
C VAL A 145 -4.48 14.86 10.55
N GLN A 146 -3.41 15.01 11.29
CA GLN A 146 -3.26 16.09 12.26
C GLN A 146 -1.91 16.77 12.09
N GLU A 147 -1.93 18.08 12.05
CA GLU A 147 -0.75 18.90 12.06
C GLU A 147 -0.35 19.26 13.49
N THR A 148 0.96 19.17 13.77
CA THR A 148 1.58 19.64 15.00
C THR A 148 2.58 20.74 14.66
N GLU A 149 3.24 21.33 15.64
CA GLU A 149 4.24 22.37 15.41
C GLU A 149 5.35 21.94 14.45
N ASN A 150 5.86 20.71 14.58
CA ASN A 150 7.04 20.23 13.85
C ASN A 150 6.77 19.03 12.93
N HIS A 151 5.62 18.38 13.07
CA HIS A 151 5.29 17.15 12.34
C HIS A 151 3.84 17.14 11.86
N ILE A 152 3.63 16.37 10.82
CA ILE A 152 2.32 15.91 10.40
C ILE A 152 2.18 14.47 10.90
N VAL A 153 1.05 14.14 11.48
CA VAL A 153 0.73 12.83 12.07
C VAL A 153 -0.43 12.20 11.30
N LEU A 154 -0.15 11.10 10.63
CA LEU A 154 -1.17 10.27 9.98
C LEU A 154 -1.48 9.09 10.89
N ARG A 155 -2.71 8.99 11.36
CA ARG A 155 -3.16 7.92 12.24
C ARG A 155 -4.12 7.00 11.51
N VAL A 156 -3.87 5.71 11.60
CA VAL A 156 -4.80 4.66 11.14
C VAL A 156 -5.20 3.86 12.38
N SER A 157 -6.49 3.91 12.71
CA SER A 157 -7.06 3.27 13.89
C SER A 157 -8.06 2.21 13.48
N ASN A 158 -7.98 1.03 14.10
CA ASN A 158 -8.93 -0.05 13.91
C ASN A 158 -9.23 -0.73 15.25
N GLU A 159 -10.41 -1.31 15.35
CA GLU A 159 -10.77 -2.20 16.45
C GLU A 159 -10.03 -3.52 16.31
N GLY A 160 -9.46 -4.01 17.39
CA GLY A 160 -8.76 -5.29 17.45
C GLY A 160 -7.51 -5.23 18.34
N PRO A 161 -7.19 -6.35 19.00
CA PRO A 161 -6.03 -6.43 19.86
C PRO A 161 -4.75 -6.52 19.01
N PHE A 162 -3.78 -5.75 19.39
CA PHE A 162 -2.43 -5.82 18.84
C PHE A 162 -1.44 -5.67 19.99
N SER A 163 -0.52 -6.59 20.13
CA SER A 163 0.44 -6.54 21.24
C SER A 163 1.71 -5.82 20.84
N ARG A 164 2.41 -5.26 21.84
CA ARG A 164 3.72 -4.65 21.64
C ARG A 164 4.71 -5.63 20.99
N ALA A 165 4.70 -6.88 21.42
CA ALA A 165 5.58 -7.92 20.86
C ALA A 165 5.28 -8.20 19.37
N GLN A 166 4.01 -8.19 18.97
CA GLN A 166 3.61 -8.30 17.55
C GLN A 166 4.10 -7.10 16.72
N PHE A 167 3.96 -5.89 17.28
CA PHE A 167 4.45 -4.68 16.64
C PHE A 167 5.97 -4.73 16.45
N GLU A 168 6.73 -5.01 17.51
CA GLU A 168 8.19 -5.11 17.46
C GLU A 168 8.67 -6.20 16.46
N LYS A 169 7.99 -7.36 16.44
CA LYS A 169 8.25 -8.42 15.46
C LYS A 169 7.99 -7.95 14.03
N ALA A 170 6.86 -7.28 13.78
CA ALA A 170 6.51 -6.78 12.45
C ALA A 170 7.48 -5.69 11.97
N MET A 171 7.91 -4.80 12.87
CA MET A 171 8.94 -3.78 12.61
C MET A 171 10.30 -4.42 12.27
N GLY A 172 10.67 -5.52 12.91
CA GLY A 172 11.90 -6.27 12.64
C GLY A 172 11.84 -7.13 11.38
N THR A 173 10.66 -7.37 10.81
CA THR A 173 10.48 -8.24 9.65
C THR A 173 10.83 -7.50 8.36
N LYS A 174 12.06 -7.69 7.89
CA LYS A 174 12.57 -7.05 6.67
C LYS A 174 11.69 -7.36 5.45
N GLY A 175 11.24 -6.31 4.76
CA GLY A 175 10.32 -6.43 3.62
C GLY A 175 8.85 -6.56 4.03
N GLY A 176 8.52 -6.47 5.31
CA GLY A 176 7.14 -6.33 5.79
C GLY A 176 6.59 -4.91 5.62
N GLY A 177 5.27 -4.77 5.63
CA GLY A 177 4.62 -3.47 5.45
C GLY A 177 4.95 -2.45 6.54
N LEU A 178 4.97 -2.85 7.83
CA LEU A 178 5.32 -1.96 8.94
C LEU A 178 6.81 -1.60 8.94
N TRP A 179 7.69 -2.54 8.57
CA TRP A 179 9.11 -2.26 8.38
C TRP A 179 9.34 -1.21 7.28
N PHE A 180 8.58 -1.29 6.17
CA PHE A 180 8.63 -0.27 5.12
C PHE A 180 8.12 1.08 5.63
N ALA A 181 6.94 1.10 6.29
CA ALA A 181 6.33 2.32 6.81
C ALA A 181 7.26 3.06 7.79
N GLU A 182 7.97 2.34 8.66
CA GLU A 182 8.98 2.91 9.54
C GLU A 182 10.15 3.54 8.76
N ARG A 183 10.66 2.85 7.74
CA ARG A 183 11.73 3.41 6.91
C ARG A 183 11.29 4.65 6.14
N ALA A 184 10.07 4.64 5.61
CA ALA A 184 9.49 5.78 4.95
C ALA A 184 9.33 6.96 5.93
N ALA A 185 8.80 6.73 7.13
CA ALA A 185 8.70 7.75 8.16
C ALA A 185 10.06 8.37 8.50
N ARG A 186 11.08 7.54 8.75
CA ARG A 186 12.45 8.01 9.05
C ARG A 186 13.07 8.80 7.90
N ALA A 187 12.85 8.38 6.66
CA ALA A 187 13.33 9.12 5.48
C ALA A 187 12.71 10.53 5.39
N HIS A 188 11.53 10.73 6.00
CA HIS A 188 10.83 12.01 6.09
C HIS A 188 11.01 12.71 7.45
N GLY A 189 12.00 12.32 8.23
CA GLY A 189 12.33 12.96 9.51
C GLY A 189 11.33 12.67 10.65
N GLY A 190 10.57 11.59 10.52
CA GLY A 190 9.58 11.14 11.52
C GLY A 190 9.81 9.72 12.00
N ALA A 191 8.74 9.07 12.46
CA ALA A 191 8.75 7.72 13.01
C ALA A 191 7.38 7.03 12.82
N LEU A 192 7.35 5.71 12.94
CA LEU A 192 6.14 4.93 13.09
C LEU A 192 5.93 4.58 14.56
N LEU A 193 4.79 4.98 15.10
CA LEU A 193 4.40 4.76 16.48
C LEU A 193 3.20 3.81 16.54
N CYS A 194 3.11 3.04 17.63
CA CYS A 194 1.96 2.20 17.91
C CYS A 194 1.35 2.58 19.26
N LEU A 195 0.10 3.00 19.24
CA LEU A 195 -0.71 3.28 20.42
C LEU A 195 -1.64 2.08 20.62
N LEU A 196 -1.50 1.43 21.76
CA LEU A 196 -2.27 0.24 22.11
C LEU A 196 -3.29 0.59 23.18
N GLU A 197 -4.54 0.41 22.86
CA GLU A 197 -5.66 0.51 23.79
C GLU A 197 -6.33 -0.87 23.93
N PRO A 198 -7.12 -1.13 24.99
CA PRO A 198 -7.66 -2.47 25.23
C PRO A 198 -8.41 -3.11 24.03
N ASN A 199 -9.10 -2.27 23.24
CA ASN A 199 -9.92 -2.73 22.11
C ASN A 199 -9.52 -2.11 20.77
N TYR A 200 -8.54 -1.20 20.77
CA TYR A 200 -8.14 -0.46 19.58
C TYR A 200 -6.63 -0.49 19.38
N THR A 201 -6.26 -0.55 18.14
CA THR A 201 -4.88 -0.38 17.68
C THR A 201 -4.81 0.87 16.82
N THR A 202 -3.92 1.80 17.17
CA THR A 202 -3.65 2.97 16.34
C THR A 202 -2.17 2.96 15.93
N LEU A 203 -1.94 2.93 14.63
CA LEU A 203 -0.62 3.15 14.05
C LEU A 203 -0.53 4.61 13.61
N ALA A 204 0.47 5.32 14.10
CA ALA A 204 0.71 6.72 13.78
C ALA A 204 2.04 6.88 13.03
N LEU A 205 1.96 7.26 11.77
CA LEU A 205 3.11 7.61 10.95
C LEU A 205 3.31 9.11 11.01
N THR A 206 4.50 9.55 11.44
CA THR A 206 4.83 10.96 11.50
C THR A 206 5.80 11.33 10.37
N VAL A 207 5.64 12.51 9.81
CA VAL A 207 6.56 13.11 8.85
C VAL A 207 6.88 14.54 9.26
N SER A 208 8.09 15.03 8.95
CA SER A 208 8.48 16.40 9.28
C SER A 208 7.65 17.40 8.49
N LYS A 209 7.14 18.41 9.17
CA LYS A 209 6.44 19.55 8.56
C LYS A 209 7.45 20.50 7.91
N LYS A 210 7.95 20.16 6.72
CA LYS A 210 8.80 21.02 5.93
C LYS A 210 8.09 21.34 4.63
N CYS A 211 7.56 22.53 4.51
CA CYS A 211 7.06 23.06 3.24
C CYS A 211 7.52 24.51 3.13
N PRO A 212 8.47 24.82 2.24
CA PRO A 212 8.83 26.20 1.96
C PRO A 212 7.64 26.97 1.39
N ASP A 213 7.47 28.22 1.80
CA ASP A 213 6.44 29.09 1.27
C ASP A 213 6.56 29.22 -0.26
N GLY A 214 5.42 29.17 -0.96
CA GLY A 214 5.37 29.36 -2.41
C GLY A 214 5.74 28.12 -3.24
N TYR A 215 5.93 26.96 -2.62
CA TYR A 215 6.12 25.72 -3.37
C TYR A 215 4.80 25.29 -4.05
N PRO A 216 4.79 25.01 -5.36
CA PRO A 216 3.59 24.51 -6.01
C PRO A 216 3.21 23.14 -5.44
N LEU A 217 1.97 22.98 -5.00
CA LEU A 217 1.45 21.69 -4.58
C LEU A 217 1.18 20.82 -5.80
N PHE A 218 1.70 19.61 -5.78
CA PHE A 218 1.36 18.61 -6.78
C PHE A 218 0.12 17.83 -6.31
N PRO A 219 -0.91 17.66 -7.17
CA PRO A 219 -2.03 16.83 -6.83
C PRO A 219 -1.57 15.37 -6.68
N PRO A 220 -2.18 14.57 -5.79
CA PRO A 220 -1.98 13.13 -5.77
C PRO A 220 -2.48 12.50 -7.08
N GLU A 221 -2.08 11.25 -7.35
CA GLU A 221 -2.68 10.47 -8.43
C GLU A 221 -4.21 10.44 -8.28
N SER A 222 -4.94 10.57 -9.38
CA SER A 222 -6.39 10.56 -9.30
C SER A 222 -6.91 9.18 -8.88
N PHE A 223 -8.01 9.13 -8.15
CA PHE A 223 -8.65 7.86 -7.77
C PHE A 223 -9.04 7.03 -9.00
N ALA A 224 -9.36 7.68 -10.13
CA ALA A 224 -9.69 6.99 -11.36
C ALA A 224 -8.48 6.25 -11.94
N ASP A 225 -7.30 6.88 -11.95
CA ASP A 225 -6.06 6.25 -12.41
C ASP A 225 -5.66 5.09 -11.48
N LEU A 226 -5.74 5.31 -10.16
CA LEU A 226 -5.44 4.29 -9.15
C LEU A 226 -6.34 3.05 -9.24
N LEU A 227 -7.61 3.21 -9.61
CA LEU A 227 -8.58 2.11 -9.71
C LEU A 227 -8.68 1.50 -11.13
N SER A 228 -8.22 2.18 -12.17
CA SER A 228 -8.19 1.64 -13.54
C SER A 228 -7.01 0.71 -13.79
N ASP A 229 -5.89 0.92 -13.09
CA ASP A 229 -4.68 0.14 -13.24
C ASP A 229 -4.61 -0.99 -12.20
N ARG A 230 -4.78 -2.23 -12.65
CA ARG A 230 -4.70 -3.43 -11.79
C ARG A 230 -3.33 -3.65 -11.13
N LEU A 231 -2.29 -3.00 -11.63
CA LEU A 231 -0.95 -2.98 -11.04
C LEU A 231 -0.70 -1.75 -10.17
N SER A 232 -1.75 -0.96 -9.93
CA SER A 232 -1.63 0.22 -9.07
C SER A 232 -1.17 -0.16 -7.66
N PRO A 233 -0.57 0.78 -6.95
CA PRO A 233 -0.18 0.57 -5.55
C PRO A 233 -1.36 0.11 -4.68
N VAL A 234 -2.58 0.58 -4.98
CA VAL A 234 -3.80 0.24 -4.21
C VAL A 234 -4.11 -1.25 -4.33
N TYR A 235 -4.25 -1.79 -5.55
CA TYR A 235 -4.50 -3.23 -5.74
C TYR A 235 -3.36 -4.08 -5.19
N THR A 236 -2.13 -3.65 -5.40
CA THR A 236 -0.94 -4.37 -4.93
C THR A 236 -0.89 -4.44 -3.41
N ALA A 237 -1.20 -3.35 -2.70
CA ALA A 237 -1.21 -3.31 -1.24
C ALA A 237 -2.36 -4.13 -0.64
N PHE A 238 -3.49 -4.22 -1.35
CA PHE A 238 -4.71 -4.87 -0.91
C PHE A 238 -4.90 -6.30 -1.45
N CYS A 239 -3.90 -6.87 -2.10
CA CYS A 239 -3.99 -8.21 -2.70
C CYS A 239 -4.36 -9.32 -1.71
N ASP A 240 -3.94 -9.21 -0.43
CA ASP A 240 -4.28 -10.17 0.62
C ASP A 240 -5.62 -9.87 1.31
N VAL A 241 -6.20 -8.70 1.02
CA VAL A 241 -7.39 -8.18 1.71
C VAL A 241 -8.64 -8.35 0.87
N CYS A 242 -8.52 -8.08 -0.43
CA CYS A 242 -9.63 -8.12 -1.37
C CYS A 242 -9.62 -9.43 -2.15
N ALA A 243 -10.76 -10.11 -2.20
CA ALA A 243 -11.00 -11.04 -3.28
C ALA A 243 -11.15 -10.18 -4.54
N LEU A 244 -10.06 -10.04 -5.30
CA LEU A 244 -10.12 -9.37 -6.60
C LEU A 244 -10.90 -10.30 -7.52
N TYR A 245 -12.18 -10.03 -7.68
CA TYR A 245 -12.96 -10.65 -8.75
C TYR A 245 -12.45 -10.06 -10.07
N LEU A 246 -11.79 -10.89 -10.83
CA LEU A 246 -11.38 -10.61 -12.21
C LEU A 246 -12.56 -10.68 -13.15
#